data_b757a53193f0b18304a7543211f889d4
#
_entry.id   b757a53193f0b18304a7543211f889d4
#
_cell.length_a   1.000
_cell.length_b   1.000
_cell.length_c   1.000
_cell.angle_alpha   90.00
_cell.angle_beta   90.00
_cell.angle_gamma   90.00
#
_symmetry.space_group_name_H-M   'P 1'
#
loop_
_entity.id
_entity.type
_entity.pdbx_description
1 polymer ?
#
loop_
_entity_poly.entity_id
_entity_poly.type
_entity_poly.pdbx_seq_one_letter_code
_entity_poly.pdbx_strand_id
1 'polypeptide(L)'
;MSKKIFLVNCAKSIFALVTVVMVSMAFSACSSDNKDDEPQLKQNALIINGREVAVKEVVCYTDDECIYKIKVFFDNNKMEELRFLLNEKVFFNKVIDLSKKEEASKYWQVRYDDPNGDTKIKTLCLPDEEYVEGEERYPVFQKGSLFVVKKSDNSIHIKLEGRVDGTDKGAVYDLGFLYEGEMKVVKE
;
A
#
# COMPACT_ATOMS: atom_id res chain seq x y z
N MET A 1 12.45 -7.20 -73.91
CA MET A 1 11.10 -7.55 -73.36
C MET A 1 11.10 -7.29 -71.87
N SER A 2 10.38 -6.25 -71.50
CA SER A 2 10.33 -5.72 -70.15
C SER A 2 9.27 -6.42 -69.33
N LYS A 3 9.55 -6.85 -68.12
CA LYS A 3 8.55 -7.17 -67.13
C LYS A 3 8.74 -6.29 -65.91
N LYS A 4 7.82 -5.35 -65.78
CA LYS A 4 7.65 -4.48 -64.59
C LYS A 4 7.17 -5.33 -63.42
N ILE A 5 7.90 -5.31 -62.34
CA ILE A 5 7.44 -5.83 -61.07
C ILE A 5 6.94 -4.63 -60.24
N PHE A 6 5.63 -4.58 -59.98
CA PHE A 6 5.05 -3.63 -59.08
C PHE A 6 5.32 -4.06 -57.64
N LEU A 7 6.13 -3.29 -56.95
CA LEU A 7 6.27 -3.37 -55.52
C LEU A 7 5.19 -2.52 -54.87
N VAL A 8 4.16 -3.18 -54.37
CA VAL A 8 3.16 -2.54 -53.51
C VAL A 8 3.70 -2.45 -52.11
N ASN A 9 4.14 -1.27 -51.73
CA ASN A 9 4.47 -0.94 -50.36
C ASN A 9 3.20 -0.87 -49.51
N CYS A 10 2.86 -1.94 -48.78
CA CYS A 10 1.90 -1.88 -47.69
C CYS A 10 2.65 -1.41 -46.43
N ALA A 11 2.68 -0.09 -46.25
CA ALA A 11 2.99 0.48 -44.95
C ALA A 11 1.79 0.19 -44.01
N LYS A 12 1.89 -0.88 -43.26
CA LYS A 12 0.98 -1.13 -42.14
C LYS A 12 1.46 -0.30 -40.96
N SER A 13 0.88 0.88 -40.82
CA SER A 13 0.92 1.65 -39.59
C SER A 13 0.20 0.86 -38.51
N ILE A 14 0.96 0.20 -37.65
CA ILE A 14 0.43 -0.37 -36.43
C ILE A 14 0.28 0.79 -35.45
N PHE A 15 -0.90 1.38 -35.42
CA PHE A 15 -1.33 2.19 -34.29
C PHE A 15 -1.51 1.24 -33.12
N ALA A 16 -0.49 1.17 -32.26
CA ALA A 16 -0.63 0.61 -30.94
C ALA A 16 -1.56 1.52 -30.13
N LEU A 17 -2.83 1.18 -30.15
CA LEU A 17 -3.83 1.78 -29.26
C LEU A 17 -3.50 1.31 -27.85
N VAL A 18 -2.76 2.13 -27.10
CA VAL A 18 -2.60 1.95 -25.66
C VAL A 18 -3.94 2.29 -25.03
N THR A 19 -4.82 1.31 -24.95
CA THR A 19 -6.00 1.38 -24.11
C THR A 19 -5.53 1.37 -22.66
N VAL A 20 -5.45 2.57 -22.09
CA VAL A 20 -5.42 2.74 -20.63
C VAL A 20 -6.76 2.22 -20.12
N VAL A 21 -6.80 0.96 -19.74
CA VAL A 21 -7.91 0.40 -18.98
C VAL A 21 -7.86 1.06 -17.62
N MET A 22 -8.56 2.18 -17.48
CA MET A 22 -8.97 2.67 -16.17
C MET A 22 -9.94 1.60 -15.63
N VAL A 23 -9.39 0.68 -14.83
CA VAL A 23 -10.20 -0.18 -13.99
C VAL A 23 -10.76 0.71 -12.89
N SER A 24 -11.83 1.44 -13.23
CA SER A 24 -12.77 1.97 -12.25
C SER A 24 -13.46 0.74 -11.68
N MET A 25 -12.92 0.20 -10.60
CA MET A 25 -13.66 -0.74 -9.77
C MET A 25 -14.81 0.05 -9.14
N ALA A 26 -15.94 0.10 -9.87
CA ALA A 26 -17.21 0.41 -9.27
C ALA A 26 -17.52 -0.77 -8.34
N PHE A 27 -17.22 -0.61 -7.06
CA PHE A 27 -17.80 -1.46 -6.04
C PHE A 27 -19.29 -1.17 -6.07
N SER A 28 -20.05 -2.11 -6.63
CA SER A 28 -21.51 -2.11 -6.56
C SER A 28 -21.88 -2.08 -5.08
N ALA A 29 -22.36 -0.94 -4.64
CA ALA A 29 -23.01 -0.80 -3.36
C ALA A 29 -24.26 -1.70 -3.38
N CYS A 30 -24.18 -2.85 -2.72
CA CYS A 30 -25.36 -3.49 -2.21
C CYS A 30 -25.87 -2.61 -1.07
N SER A 31 -27.02 -2.00 -1.31
CA SER A 31 -27.76 -1.20 -0.36
C SER A 31 -28.17 -2.05 0.85
N SER A 32 -27.58 -1.81 1.99
CA SER A 32 -28.22 -1.93 3.28
C SER A 32 -27.85 -0.68 4.09
N ASP A 33 -28.87 0.01 4.58
CA ASP A 33 -28.79 1.25 5.37
C ASP A 33 -28.03 1.06 6.68
N ASN A 34 -26.70 1.00 6.59
CA ASN A 34 -25.77 1.33 7.65
C ASN A 34 -24.61 2.05 6.95
N LYS A 35 -24.64 3.37 6.96
CA LYS A 35 -23.48 4.20 6.67
C LYS A 35 -22.49 3.99 7.82
N ASP A 36 -21.79 2.88 7.83
CA ASP A 36 -20.50 2.80 8.47
C ASP A 36 -19.60 3.77 7.72
N ASP A 37 -19.17 4.83 8.39
CA ASP A 37 -18.30 5.86 7.84
C ASP A 37 -16.99 5.21 7.41
N GLU A 38 -16.91 4.75 6.15
CA GLU A 38 -15.63 4.38 5.55
C GLU A 38 -14.75 5.64 5.50
N PRO A 39 -13.49 5.57 5.94
CA PRO A 39 -12.60 6.71 5.93
C PRO A 39 -12.48 7.24 4.50
N GLN A 40 -12.84 8.52 4.29
CA GLN A 40 -12.71 9.15 2.98
C GLN A 40 -11.23 9.22 2.61
N LEU A 41 -10.85 8.60 1.49
CA LEU A 41 -9.49 8.69 0.99
C LEU A 41 -9.24 10.06 0.36
N LYS A 42 -8.10 10.64 0.69
CA LYS A 42 -7.61 11.87 0.08
C LYS A 42 -6.22 11.65 -0.50
N GLN A 43 -6.00 12.16 -1.71
CA GLN A 43 -4.74 12.03 -2.43
C GLN A 43 -3.58 12.64 -1.63
N ASN A 44 -2.49 11.89 -1.49
CA ASN A 44 -1.26 12.24 -0.79
C ASN A 44 -1.48 12.65 0.69
N ALA A 45 -2.42 11.97 1.34
CA ALA A 45 -2.75 12.21 2.74
C ALA A 45 -3.07 10.91 3.49
N LEU A 46 -2.82 10.93 4.80
CA LEU A 46 -3.32 9.98 5.78
C LEU A 46 -4.57 10.58 6.43
N ILE A 47 -5.63 9.81 6.50
CA ILE A 47 -6.79 10.07 7.35
C ILE A 47 -6.73 9.08 8.50
N ILE A 48 -6.63 9.55 9.72
CA ILE A 48 -6.59 8.72 10.93
C ILE A 48 -7.59 9.24 11.96
N ASN A 49 -8.62 8.46 12.28
CA ASN A 49 -9.72 8.87 13.14
C ASN A 49 -10.30 10.23 12.74
N GLY A 50 -10.47 10.48 11.43
CA GLY A 50 -10.95 11.74 10.86
C GLY A 50 -9.92 12.88 10.80
N ARG A 51 -8.73 12.75 11.39
CA ARG A 51 -7.64 13.72 11.26
C ARG A 51 -6.91 13.50 9.94
N GLU A 52 -6.86 14.55 9.12
CA GLU A 52 -6.10 14.56 7.86
C GLU A 52 -4.66 15.03 8.07
N VAL A 53 -3.70 14.31 7.49
CA VAL A 53 -2.27 14.62 7.56
C VAL A 53 -1.65 14.48 6.18
N ALA A 54 -1.04 15.54 5.65
CA ALA A 54 -0.43 15.53 4.33
C ALA A 54 0.94 14.83 4.35
N VAL A 55 1.22 14.06 3.31
CA VAL A 55 2.53 13.42 3.09
C VAL A 55 3.60 14.48 2.84
N LYS A 56 4.77 14.34 3.48
CA LYS A 56 5.96 15.17 3.29
C LYS A 56 7.04 14.46 2.51
N GLU A 57 7.33 13.21 2.84
CA GLU A 57 8.38 12.44 2.19
C GLU A 57 8.00 10.95 2.21
N VAL A 58 8.34 10.23 1.14
CA VAL A 58 8.29 8.77 1.08
C VAL A 58 9.70 8.25 0.82
N VAL A 59 10.16 7.35 1.68
CA VAL A 59 11.45 6.69 1.57
C VAL A 59 11.25 5.18 1.53
N CYS A 60 11.85 4.54 0.55
CA CYS A 60 11.81 3.11 0.38
C CYS A 60 13.20 2.52 0.59
N TYR A 61 13.34 1.67 1.57
CA TYR A 61 14.54 0.88 1.83
C TYR A 61 14.34 -0.51 1.22
N THR A 62 15.34 -0.97 0.49
CA THR A 62 15.29 -2.27 -0.18
C THR A 62 16.53 -3.07 0.19
N ASP A 63 16.36 -4.34 0.43
CA ASP A 63 17.44 -5.30 0.60
C ASP A 63 17.51 -6.30 -0.58
N ASP A 64 18.52 -7.16 -0.56
CA ASP A 64 18.70 -8.19 -1.59
C ASP A 64 17.65 -9.31 -1.52
N GLU A 65 16.88 -9.40 -0.42
CA GLU A 65 15.84 -10.41 -0.20
C GLU A 65 14.46 -9.97 -0.76
N CYS A 66 14.40 -8.78 -1.39
CA CYS A 66 13.17 -8.18 -1.92
C CYS A 66 12.16 -7.80 -0.82
N ILE A 67 12.64 -7.51 0.38
CA ILE A 67 11.84 -6.91 1.43
C ILE A 67 11.90 -5.38 1.28
N TYR A 68 10.74 -4.79 1.16
CA TYR A 68 10.57 -3.33 1.05
C TYR A 68 10.11 -2.78 2.39
N LYS A 69 10.93 -1.90 2.96
CA LYS A 69 10.56 -1.07 4.10
C LYS A 69 10.19 0.32 3.59
N ILE A 70 8.90 0.60 3.46
CA ILE A 70 8.40 1.88 2.98
C ILE A 70 8.04 2.73 4.19
N LYS A 71 8.67 3.91 4.31
CA LYS A 71 8.39 4.90 5.34
C LYS A 71 7.75 6.13 4.71
N VAL A 72 6.60 6.52 5.22
CA VAL A 72 5.88 7.73 4.84
C VAL A 72 5.95 8.69 6.02
N PHE A 73 6.57 9.83 5.83
CA PHE A 73 6.73 10.87 6.85
C PHE A 73 5.71 11.98 6.63
N PHE A 74 5.13 12.44 7.72
CA PHE A 74 4.09 13.48 7.71
C PHE A 74 4.58 14.80 8.29
N ASP A 75 5.73 14.81 8.96
CA ASP A 75 6.37 15.99 9.50
C ASP A 75 7.84 16.12 9.07
N ASN A 76 8.42 17.31 9.30
CA ASN A 76 9.82 17.56 8.95
C ASN A 76 10.80 16.90 9.93
N ASN A 77 10.36 16.59 11.15
CA ASN A 77 11.17 15.95 12.18
C ASN A 77 11.19 14.43 12.06
N LYS A 78 10.36 13.88 11.13
CA LYS A 78 10.23 12.45 10.87
C LYS A 78 9.80 11.63 12.10
N MET A 79 9.03 12.27 12.99
CA MET A 79 8.47 11.63 14.18
C MET A 79 7.16 10.94 13.83
N GLU A 80 6.26 11.63 13.09
CA GLU A 80 5.01 11.05 12.63
C GLU A 80 5.28 10.27 11.35
N GLU A 81 5.15 8.93 11.43
CA GLU A 81 5.39 8.07 10.28
C GLU A 81 4.35 6.94 10.16
N LEU A 82 4.03 6.59 8.92
CA LEU A 82 3.36 5.34 8.57
C LEU A 82 4.38 4.43 7.86
N ARG A 83 4.56 3.22 8.37
CA ARG A 83 5.55 2.27 7.86
C ARG A 83 4.88 1.02 7.36
N PHE A 84 5.34 0.57 6.21
CA PHE A 84 4.99 -0.72 5.64
C PHE A 84 6.27 -1.57 5.53
N LEU A 85 6.15 -2.84 5.87
CA LEU A 85 7.18 -3.84 5.59
C LEU A 85 6.53 -4.95 4.78
N LEU A 86 7.01 -5.20 3.56
CA LEU A 86 6.35 -6.04 2.57
C LEU A 86 7.36 -6.83 1.75
N ASN A 87 7.05 -8.08 1.46
CA ASN A 87 7.77 -8.84 0.44
C ASN A 87 7.22 -8.46 -0.95
N GLU A 88 8.06 -7.85 -1.81
CA GLU A 88 7.68 -7.38 -3.15
C GLU A 88 7.09 -8.51 -4.01
N LYS A 89 7.76 -9.65 -4.06
CA LYS A 89 7.36 -10.78 -4.90
C LYS A 89 6.00 -11.35 -4.55
N VAL A 90 5.59 -11.19 -3.28
CA VAL A 90 4.34 -11.74 -2.77
C VAL A 90 3.20 -10.73 -2.89
N PHE A 91 3.44 -9.47 -2.53
CA PHE A 91 2.37 -8.52 -2.23
C PHE A 91 2.24 -7.37 -3.22
N PHE A 92 3.29 -7.00 -3.97
CA PHE A 92 3.14 -5.90 -4.92
C PHE A 92 2.19 -6.27 -6.06
N ASN A 93 1.43 -5.27 -6.52
CA ASN A 93 0.40 -5.39 -7.56
C ASN A 93 -0.78 -6.30 -7.18
N LYS A 94 -0.98 -6.56 -5.89
CA LYS A 94 -2.10 -7.35 -5.37
C LYS A 94 -2.76 -6.63 -4.21
N VAL A 95 -4.06 -6.85 -4.04
CA VAL A 95 -4.75 -6.42 -2.84
C VAL A 95 -4.45 -7.40 -1.71
N ILE A 96 -3.95 -6.87 -0.60
CA ILE A 96 -3.67 -7.61 0.63
C ILE A 96 -4.88 -7.45 1.55
N ASP A 97 -5.46 -8.54 2.01
CA ASP A 97 -6.46 -8.54 3.06
C ASP A 97 -5.76 -8.48 4.41
N LEU A 98 -5.76 -7.31 5.03
CA LEU A 98 -5.06 -7.05 6.28
C LEU A 98 -5.72 -7.68 7.51
N SER A 99 -6.92 -8.27 7.36
CA SER A 99 -7.59 -9.00 8.45
C SER A 99 -7.11 -10.44 8.59
N LYS A 100 -6.26 -10.91 7.68
CA LYS A 100 -5.77 -12.28 7.66
C LYS A 100 -4.34 -12.38 8.16
N LYS A 101 -4.08 -13.43 8.91
CA LYS A 101 -2.72 -13.89 9.18
C LYS A 101 -2.17 -14.64 7.97
N GLU A 102 -0.87 -14.54 7.77
CA GLU A 102 -0.17 -15.14 6.63
C GLU A 102 1.02 -15.96 7.15
N GLU A 103 1.47 -16.94 6.38
CA GLU A 103 2.69 -17.70 6.67
C GLU A 103 3.93 -16.77 6.74
N ALA A 104 4.95 -17.14 7.49
CA ALA A 104 6.19 -16.34 7.64
C ALA A 104 6.86 -15.97 6.31
N SER A 105 6.73 -16.82 5.27
CA SER A 105 7.19 -16.53 3.91
C SER A 105 6.43 -15.41 3.21
N LYS A 106 5.24 -15.05 3.71
CA LYS A 106 4.35 -14.02 3.19
C LYS A 106 4.17 -12.91 4.21
N TYR A 107 5.27 -12.31 4.59
CA TYR A 107 5.34 -11.32 5.63
C TYR A 107 4.84 -9.95 5.20
N TRP A 108 3.93 -9.36 6.00
CA TRP A 108 3.59 -7.95 5.94
C TRP A 108 3.45 -7.36 7.35
N GLN A 109 3.78 -6.09 7.48
CA GLN A 109 3.59 -5.30 8.69
C GLN A 109 3.10 -3.90 8.33
N VAL A 110 2.22 -3.35 9.17
CA VAL A 110 1.83 -1.94 9.15
C VAL A 110 2.07 -1.36 10.54
N ARG A 111 2.76 -0.23 10.61
CA ARG A 111 3.03 0.50 11.85
C ARG A 111 2.75 1.98 11.65
N TYR A 112 2.15 2.62 12.66
CA TYR A 112 1.99 4.06 12.71
C TYR A 112 2.53 4.59 14.03
N ASP A 113 3.40 5.60 13.93
CA ASP A 113 3.92 6.38 15.04
C ASP A 113 3.33 7.80 14.97
N ASP A 114 2.86 8.32 16.10
CA ASP A 114 2.21 9.63 16.21
C ASP A 114 3.22 10.80 16.16
N PRO A 115 2.78 12.09 16.17
CA PRO A 115 3.70 13.24 16.15
C PRO A 115 4.69 13.32 17.32
N ASN A 116 4.47 12.56 18.39
CA ASN A 116 5.41 12.46 19.52
C ASN A 116 6.42 11.32 19.33
N GLY A 117 6.27 10.52 18.28
CA GLY A 117 7.06 9.33 18.03
C GLY A 117 6.57 8.09 18.79
N ASP A 118 5.40 8.17 19.44
CA ASP A 118 4.80 7.03 20.12
C ASP A 118 4.14 6.09 19.12
N THR A 119 4.44 4.80 19.22
CA THR A 119 3.79 3.78 18.40
C THR A 119 2.34 3.59 18.81
N LYS A 120 1.41 3.96 17.94
CA LYS A 120 -0.04 3.83 18.16
C LYS A 120 -0.65 2.62 17.47
N ILE A 121 -0.04 2.18 16.36
CA ILE A 121 -0.46 0.97 15.65
C ILE A 121 0.78 0.13 15.34
N LYS A 122 0.69 -1.15 15.65
CA LYS A 122 1.71 -2.14 15.27
C LYS A 122 1.01 -3.46 14.99
N THR A 123 0.99 -3.85 13.73
CA THR A 123 0.34 -5.07 13.25
C THR A 123 1.37 -6.00 12.62
N LEU A 124 1.07 -7.28 12.63
CA LEU A 124 1.93 -8.29 12.03
C LEU A 124 1.07 -9.46 11.57
N CYS A 125 1.30 -9.90 10.32
CA CYS A 125 0.50 -10.98 9.71
C CYS A 125 0.81 -12.38 10.22
N LEU A 126 1.85 -12.57 11.03
CA LEU A 126 2.29 -13.90 11.43
C LEU A 126 1.23 -14.67 12.22
N PRO A 127 1.05 -15.98 11.97
CA PRO A 127 0.24 -16.87 12.78
C PRO A 127 0.76 -16.96 14.22
N ASP A 128 -0.11 -17.32 15.15
CA ASP A 128 0.28 -17.40 16.57
C ASP A 128 1.33 -18.48 16.86
N GLU A 129 1.39 -19.50 16.03
CA GLU A 129 2.36 -20.60 16.10
C GLU A 129 3.79 -20.18 15.71
N GLU A 130 3.93 -19.07 14.96
CA GLU A 130 5.22 -18.54 14.51
C GLU A 130 5.90 -17.64 15.57
N TYR A 131 5.19 -17.29 16.66
CA TYR A 131 5.76 -16.52 17.75
C TYR A 131 6.49 -17.43 18.74
N VAL A 132 7.69 -17.02 19.12
CA VAL A 132 8.44 -17.66 20.18
C VAL A 132 7.79 -17.34 21.54
N GLU A 133 7.84 -18.29 22.49
CA GLU A 133 7.31 -18.07 23.82
C GLU A 133 7.97 -16.86 24.49
N GLY A 134 7.13 -15.92 24.97
CA GLY A 134 7.58 -14.66 25.58
C GLY A 134 7.69 -13.48 24.61
N GLU A 135 7.52 -13.68 23.30
CA GLU A 135 7.44 -12.59 22.36
C GLU A 135 6.06 -11.90 22.38
N GLU A 136 6.08 -10.59 22.12
CA GLU A 136 4.86 -9.81 22.01
C GLU A 136 4.11 -10.19 20.72
N ARG A 137 2.83 -10.56 20.88
CA ARG A 137 1.95 -10.87 19.75
C ARG A 137 1.28 -9.62 19.24
N TYR A 138 1.32 -9.42 17.93
CA TYR A 138 0.70 -8.27 17.30
C TYR A 138 -0.59 -8.64 16.60
N PRO A 139 -1.63 -7.77 16.67
CA PRO A 139 -2.89 -8.01 15.99
C PRO A 139 -2.73 -7.87 14.47
N VAL A 140 -3.69 -8.40 13.74
CA VAL A 140 -4.02 -8.00 12.38
C VAL A 140 -5.10 -6.92 12.43
N PHE A 141 -5.48 -6.34 11.30
CA PHE A 141 -6.62 -5.43 11.23
C PHE A 141 -7.93 -6.16 11.54
N GLN A 142 -8.89 -5.47 12.14
CA GLN A 142 -10.28 -5.98 12.27
C GLN A 142 -10.92 -6.12 10.88
N LYS A 143 -10.69 -5.14 10.01
CA LYS A 143 -11.02 -5.12 8.58
C LYS A 143 -10.05 -4.19 7.87
N GLY A 144 -9.67 -4.52 6.64
CA GLY A 144 -8.83 -3.60 5.88
C GLY A 144 -8.17 -4.23 4.67
N SER A 145 -7.70 -3.36 3.80
CA SER A 145 -6.94 -3.74 2.62
C SER A 145 -5.76 -2.81 2.38
N LEU A 146 -4.70 -3.37 1.83
CA LEU A 146 -3.52 -2.64 1.39
C LEU A 146 -3.23 -3.01 -0.07
N PHE A 147 -2.97 -2.02 -0.89
CA PHE A 147 -2.57 -2.18 -2.28
C PHE A 147 -1.33 -1.33 -2.55
N VAL A 148 -0.26 -1.96 -3.04
CA VAL A 148 1.02 -1.30 -3.34
C VAL A 148 1.45 -1.63 -4.74
N VAL A 149 1.76 -0.60 -5.54
CA VAL A 149 2.26 -0.72 -6.91
C VAL A 149 3.48 0.15 -7.10
N LYS A 150 4.57 -0.44 -7.55
CA LYS A 150 5.74 0.29 -8.02
C LYS A 150 5.48 0.72 -9.48
N LYS A 151 5.35 2.02 -9.71
CA LYS A 151 5.09 2.59 -11.04
C LYS A 151 6.37 2.75 -11.86
N SER A 152 7.48 3.04 -11.18
CA SER A 152 8.83 3.13 -11.73
C SER A 152 9.85 2.91 -10.61
N ASP A 153 11.14 3.04 -10.91
CA ASP A 153 12.18 2.90 -9.89
C ASP A 153 12.05 3.90 -8.75
N ASN A 154 11.48 5.09 -9.01
CA ASN A 154 11.35 6.17 -8.04
C ASN A 154 9.90 6.57 -7.78
N SER A 155 8.92 5.80 -8.21
CA SER A 155 7.51 6.16 -8.07
C SER A 155 6.67 4.99 -7.60
N ILE A 156 5.78 5.27 -6.64
CA ILE A 156 4.95 4.27 -5.99
C ILE A 156 3.51 4.77 -5.84
N HIS A 157 2.58 3.84 -5.91
CA HIS A 157 1.19 4.05 -5.52
C HIS A 157 0.86 3.14 -4.35
N ILE A 158 0.28 3.71 -3.29
CA ILE A 158 -0.12 3.00 -2.07
C ILE A 158 -1.55 3.39 -1.73
N LYS A 159 -2.39 2.41 -1.51
CA LYS A 159 -3.75 2.58 -0.99
C LYS A 159 -3.92 1.68 0.23
N LEU A 160 -4.26 2.26 1.38
CA LEU A 160 -4.59 1.56 2.61
C LEU A 160 -5.94 2.05 3.11
N GLU A 161 -6.81 1.13 3.47
CA GLU A 161 -8.06 1.39 4.16
C GLU A 161 -8.24 0.33 5.24
N GLY A 162 -8.66 0.73 6.43
CA GLY A 162 -8.94 -0.28 7.45
C GLY A 162 -9.23 0.26 8.83
N ARG A 163 -9.63 -0.68 9.69
CA ARG A 163 -9.87 -0.50 11.10
C ARG A 163 -9.01 -1.46 11.90
N VAL A 164 -8.30 -0.96 12.90
CA VAL A 164 -7.29 -1.73 13.63
C VAL A 164 -7.26 -1.36 15.11
N ASP A 165 -6.95 -2.35 15.96
CA ASP A 165 -6.69 -2.11 17.37
C ASP A 165 -5.33 -1.42 17.56
N GLY A 166 -5.30 -0.42 18.43
CA GLY A 166 -4.07 0.30 18.78
C GLY A 166 -3.24 -0.44 19.82
N THR A 167 -2.02 0.07 20.05
CA THR A 167 -1.13 -0.40 21.13
C THR A 167 -1.64 -0.02 22.51
N ASP A 168 -2.37 1.11 22.63
CA ASP A 168 -3.01 1.51 23.86
C ASP A 168 -4.29 0.66 24.09
N LYS A 169 -4.46 0.16 25.30
CA LYS A 169 -5.58 -0.73 25.64
C LYS A 169 -6.93 -0.12 25.31
N GLY A 170 -7.66 -0.77 24.42
CA GLY A 170 -9.01 -0.37 23.99
C GLY A 170 -9.04 0.76 22.96
N ALA A 171 -7.88 1.23 22.50
CA ALA A 171 -7.83 2.17 21.38
C ALA A 171 -8.13 1.45 20.04
N VAL A 172 -8.91 2.12 19.18
CA VAL A 172 -9.22 1.64 17.83
C VAL A 172 -8.97 2.78 16.86
N TYR A 173 -8.36 2.46 15.74
CA TYR A 173 -8.03 3.44 14.70
C TYR A 173 -8.70 3.09 13.39
N ASP A 174 -9.39 4.07 12.81
CA ASP A 174 -9.84 4.05 11.42
C ASP A 174 -8.80 4.76 10.56
N LEU A 175 -8.27 4.03 9.56
CA LEU A 175 -7.19 4.46 8.69
C LEU A 175 -7.63 4.53 7.24
N GLY A 176 -7.34 5.65 6.58
CA GLY A 176 -7.39 5.79 5.14
C GLY A 176 -6.11 6.47 4.66
N PHE A 177 -5.39 5.86 3.73
CA PHE A 177 -4.17 6.42 3.17
C PHE A 177 -4.15 6.21 1.66
N LEU A 178 -3.90 7.28 0.93
CA LEU A 178 -3.74 7.25 -0.52
C LEU A 178 -2.54 8.10 -0.91
N TYR A 179 -1.58 7.47 -1.56
CA TYR A 179 -0.39 8.14 -2.08
C TYR A 179 -0.10 7.69 -3.51
N GLU A 180 0.21 8.63 -4.37
CA GLU A 180 0.80 8.38 -5.67
C GLU A 180 1.82 9.48 -5.96
N GLY A 181 3.08 9.10 -6.07
CA GLY A 181 4.15 10.08 -6.24
C GLY A 181 5.54 9.47 -6.19
N GLU A 182 6.51 10.36 -6.09
CA GLU A 182 7.92 9.99 -6.02
C GLU A 182 8.29 9.43 -4.66
N MET A 183 9.25 8.49 -4.65
CA MET A 183 9.87 7.96 -3.45
C MET A 183 11.39 8.03 -3.57
N LYS A 184 12.06 8.28 -2.46
CA LYS A 184 13.50 8.15 -2.35
C LYS A 184 13.86 6.69 -2.10
N VAL A 185 14.65 6.09 -2.96
CA VAL A 185 15.10 4.70 -2.79
C VAL A 185 16.47 4.68 -2.12
N VAL A 186 16.60 3.89 -1.08
CA VAL A 186 17.84 3.64 -0.32
C VAL A 186 18.10 2.13 -0.33
N LYS A 187 19.27 1.72 -0.78
CA LYS A 187 19.71 0.33 -0.68
C LYS A 187 20.39 0.12 0.67
N GLU A 188 19.89 -0.84 1.44
CA GLU A 188 20.48 -1.29 2.71
C GLU A 188 21.52 -2.39 2.47
#